data_f4bb1122228cb6653f3352bc1c410fda
#
_entry.id   f4bb1122228cb6653f3352bc1c410fda
#
_cell.length_a   1.000
_cell.length_b   1.000
_cell.length_c   1.000
_cell.angle_alpha   90.00
_cell.angle_beta   90.00
_cell.angle_gamma   90.00
#
_symmetry.space_group_name_H-M   'P 1'
#
loop_
_entity.id
_entity.type
_entity.pdbx_description
1 polymer ?
#
loop_
_entity_poly.entity_id
_entity_poly.type
_entity_poly.pdbx_seq_one_letter_code
_entity_poly.pdbx_strand_id
1 'polypeptide(L)'
;GMFTVHLELRDGSLPYFNHNKLVFTEPDCWNVAVGKEHVVKGIMVSARIPKDGVDVTNIDILTPMQWEAVAEFEDSKLFHRPDSYKRMKSEVQRQCITLAETVIPNLSAMVVNTWSSTPLTYRDYNLTPEGSAFGFRKDYANPMMTIVSPKTQIPNLFMTGQSLMLHGL
;
A
#
# COMPACT_ATOMS: atom_id res chain seq x y z
N GLY A 1 -6.12 5.59 -1.80
CA GLY A 1 -5.05 4.69 -2.28
C GLY A 1 -4.14 4.20 -1.15
N MET A 2 -3.04 3.61 -1.53
CA MET A 2 -2.03 3.11 -0.59
C MET A 2 -0.64 3.56 -1.01
N PHE A 3 0.21 3.82 -0.03
CA PHE A 3 1.65 3.86 -0.21
C PHE A 3 2.22 2.54 0.32
N THR A 4 3.06 1.88 -0.46
CA THR A 4 3.66 0.61 -0.06
C THR A 4 5.17 0.69 -0.20
N VAL A 5 5.90 0.29 0.83
CA VAL A 5 7.34 0.10 0.81
C VAL A 5 7.63 -1.39 0.73
N HIS A 6 8.41 -1.78 -0.24
CA HIS A 6 8.89 -3.16 -0.42
C HIS A 6 10.36 -3.21 -0.02
N LEU A 7 10.68 -4.01 0.96
CA LEU A 7 12.03 -4.21 1.46
C LEU A 7 12.51 -5.62 1.12
N GLU A 8 13.69 -5.71 0.53
CA GLU A 8 14.45 -6.94 0.42
C GLU A 8 15.47 -6.97 1.55
N LEU A 9 15.47 -8.04 2.33
CA LEU A 9 16.34 -8.21 3.48
C LEU A 9 17.49 -9.16 3.17
N ARG A 10 18.58 -8.99 3.91
CA ARG A 10 19.69 -9.94 3.92
C ARG A 10 19.23 -11.29 4.45
N ASP A 11 19.63 -12.36 3.80
CA ASP A 11 19.32 -13.72 4.23
C ASP A 11 19.79 -13.96 5.68
N GLY A 12 18.96 -14.67 6.45
CA GLY A 12 19.24 -15.00 7.85
C GLY A 12 19.19 -13.82 8.82
N SER A 13 18.74 -12.63 8.38
CA SER A 13 18.74 -11.43 9.24
C SER A 13 17.51 -11.30 10.13
N LEU A 14 16.39 -11.92 9.76
CA LEU A 14 15.12 -11.82 10.48
C LEU A 14 14.35 -13.14 10.44
N PRO A 15 14.08 -13.78 11.59
CA PRO A 15 13.23 -14.96 11.65
C PRO A 15 11.79 -14.65 11.19
N TYR A 16 11.16 -15.62 10.53
CA TYR A 16 9.78 -15.46 10.05
C TYR A 16 8.78 -15.31 11.20
N PHE A 17 7.85 -14.38 11.03
CA PHE A 17 6.71 -14.19 11.92
C PHE A 17 5.40 -14.22 11.11
N ASN A 18 4.45 -15.04 11.55
CA ASN A 18 3.16 -15.24 10.87
C ASN A 18 2.05 -14.33 11.42
N HIS A 19 2.29 -13.01 11.40
CA HIS A 19 1.28 -12.02 11.79
C HIS A 19 1.64 -10.65 11.20
N ASN A 20 0.64 -9.79 11.01
CA ASN A 20 0.88 -8.41 10.67
C ASN A 20 1.14 -7.58 11.95
N LYS A 21 2.05 -6.62 11.85
CA LYS A 21 2.30 -5.65 12.92
C LYS A 21 1.68 -4.32 12.51
N LEU A 22 0.77 -3.80 13.32
CA LEU A 22 0.15 -2.49 13.13
C LEU A 22 0.79 -1.51 14.11
N VAL A 23 1.27 -0.38 13.61
CA VAL A 23 1.93 0.65 14.41
C VAL A 23 1.28 1.99 14.11
N PHE A 24 0.87 2.70 15.15
CA PHE A 24 0.25 4.02 15.08
C PHE A 24 1.03 5.01 15.95
N THR A 25 1.15 6.26 15.48
CA THR A 25 1.78 7.34 16.24
C THR A 25 0.82 8.01 17.22
N GLU A 26 -0.49 7.82 17.01
CA GLU A 26 -1.57 8.42 17.77
C GLU A 26 -2.64 7.36 18.09
N PRO A 27 -3.46 7.55 19.16
CA PRO A 27 -4.55 6.62 19.49
C PRO A 27 -5.66 6.56 18.43
N ASP A 28 -5.82 7.62 17.60
CA ASP A 28 -6.79 7.65 16.50
C ASP A 28 -6.27 6.86 15.30
N CYS A 29 -6.63 5.57 15.25
CA CYS A 29 -6.26 4.68 14.16
C CYS A 29 -7.10 4.85 12.88
N TRP A 30 -8.12 5.73 12.89
CA TRP A 30 -8.97 5.96 11.72
C TRP A 30 -8.50 7.10 10.83
N ASN A 31 -7.73 8.05 11.39
CA ASN A 31 -7.23 9.22 10.67
C ASN A 31 -5.72 9.11 10.34
N VAL A 32 -5.34 7.99 9.73
CA VAL A 32 -3.93 7.65 9.47
C VAL A 32 -3.48 7.85 8.03
N ALA A 33 -4.42 8.18 7.13
CA ALA A 33 -4.09 8.34 5.71
C ALA A 33 -3.16 9.54 5.48
N VAL A 34 -2.06 9.31 4.80
CA VAL A 34 -1.08 10.34 4.41
C VAL A 34 -1.75 11.32 3.46
N GLY A 35 -1.85 12.57 3.87
CA GLY A 35 -2.39 13.69 3.10
C GLY A 35 -1.29 14.53 2.43
N LYS A 36 -1.61 15.78 2.09
CA LYS A 36 -0.70 16.74 1.43
C LYS A 36 0.53 17.09 2.26
N GLU A 37 0.45 16.94 3.58
CA GLU A 37 1.56 17.16 4.52
C GLU A 37 2.61 16.05 4.48
N HIS A 38 2.30 14.92 3.82
CA HIS A 38 3.17 13.75 3.66
C HIS A 38 3.68 13.16 5.01
N VAL A 39 2.85 13.23 6.05
CA VAL A 39 3.15 12.68 7.38
C VAL A 39 2.56 11.28 7.52
N VAL A 40 3.38 10.30 7.92
CA VAL A 40 2.96 8.93 8.18
C VAL A 40 2.54 8.80 9.64
N LYS A 41 1.27 8.44 9.88
CA LYS A 41 0.68 8.28 11.21
C LYS A 41 0.40 6.83 11.59
N GLY A 42 0.37 5.94 10.63
CA GLY A 42 0.12 4.53 10.87
C GLY A 42 0.62 3.67 9.72
N ILE A 43 1.13 2.50 10.07
CA ILE A 43 1.63 1.51 9.11
C ILE A 43 1.14 0.12 9.48
N MET A 44 1.06 -0.74 8.47
CA MET A 44 1.01 -2.19 8.63
C MET A 44 2.30 -2.79 8.08
N VAL A 45 2.97 -3.61 8.87
CA VAL A 45 4.16 -4.36 8.45
C VAL A 45 3.77 -5.82 8.26
N SER A 46 4.03 -6.35 7.08
CA SER A 46 3.73 -7.73 6.69
C SER A 46 4.98 -8.42 6.17
N ALA A 47 5.31 -9.57 6.74
CA ALA A 47 6.37 -10.44 6.23
C ALA A 47 5.81 -11.36 5.14
N ARG A 48 6.52 -11.47 4.02
CA ARG A 48 6.16 -12.48 3.00
C ARG A 48 6.61 -13.85 3.48
N ILE A 49 5.76 -14.85 3.23
CA ILE A 49 6.06 -16.24 3.60
C ILE A 49 7.32 -16.69 2.86
N PRO A 50 8.40 -17.06 3.56
CA PRO A 50 9.63 -17.51 2.93
C PRO A 50 9.45 -18.91 2.32
N LYS A 51 10.20 -19.20 1.27
CA LYS A 51 10.13 -20.50 0.57
C LYS A 51 10.53 -21.68 1.46
N ASP A 52 11.50 -21.44 2.34
CA ASP A 52 12.02 -22.44 3.30
C ASP A 52 11.30 -22.40 4.66
N GLY A 53 10.44 -21.40 4.89
CA GLY A 53 9.68 -21.24 6.13
C GLY A 53 10.50 -20.74 7.33
N VAL A 54 11.76 -20.35 7.16
CA VAL A 54 12.67 -20.01 8.26
C VAL A 54 12.88 -18.51 8.40
N ASP A 55 13.45 -17.85 7.37
CA ASP A 55 13.83 -16.46 7.45
C ASP A 55 13.09 -15.57 6.45
N VAL A 56 12.74 -14.38 6.89
CA VAL A 56 12.10 -13.38 6.05
C VAL A 56 13.10 -12.76 5.10
N THR A 57 12.84 -12.88 3.80
CA THR A 57 13.60 -12.20 2.75
C THR A 57 12.94 -10.94 2.25
N ASN A 58 11.63 -10.80 2.45
CA ASN A 58 10.87 -9.62 1.99
C ASN A 58 9.85 -9.16 3.02
N ILE A 59 9.80 -7.85 3.22
CA ILE A 59 8.79 -7.16 4.03
C ILE A 59 8.06 -6.14 3.17
N ASP A 60 6.75 -6.08 3.32
CA ASP A 60 5.92 -5.00 2.80
C ASP A 60 5.44 -4.13 3.97
N ILE A 61 5.65 -2.82 3.85
CA ILE A 61 5.12 -1.82 4.80
C ILE A 61 4.06 -1.02 4.04
N LEU A 62 2.84 -1.00 4.55
CA LEU A 62 1.70 -0.34 3.93
C LEU A 62 1.22 0.80 4.81
N THR A 63 0.91 1.94 4.19
CA THR A 63 0.19 3.04 4.83
C THR A 63 -0.89 3.58 3.87
N PRO A 64 -2.10 3.88 4.35
CA PRO A 64 -3.10 4.55 3.53
C PRO A 64 -2.56 5.90 3.04
N MET A 65 -2.82 6.25 1.77
CA MET A 65 -2.43 7.54 1.19
C MET A 65 -3.59 8.10 0.38
N GLN A 66 -3.95 9.33 0.65
CA GLN A 66 -4.98 10.05 -0.09
C GLN A 66 -4.47 10.41 -1.49
N TRP A 67 -5.39 10.56 -2.46
CA TRP A 67 -5.01 10.98 -3.82
C TRP A 67 -4.40 12.38 -3.82
N GLU A 68 -4.90 13.26 -2.98
CA GLU A 68 -4.46 14.64 -2.82
C GLU A 68 -2.98 14.77 -2.46
N ALA A 69 -2.39 13.74 -1.86
CA ALA A 69 -0.94 13.69 -1.56
C ALA A 69 -0.06 13.59 -2.81
N VAL A 70 -0.63 13.16 -3.94
CA VAL A 70 0.09 12.93 -5.19
C VAL A 70 -0.55 13.62 -6.40
N ALA A 71 -1.69 14.28 -6.23
CA ALA A 71 -2.48 14.88 -7.31
C ALA A 71 -1.69 15.93 -8.12
N GLU A 72 -0.81 16.69 -7.49
CA GLU A 72 0.05 17.67 -8.20
C GLU A 72 0.97 17.05 -9.26
N PHE A 73 1.18 15.73 -9.18
CA PHE A 73 2.03 14.96 -10.10
C PHE A 73 1.24 14.18 -11.14
N GLU A 74 -0.09 14.32 -11.19
CA GLU A 74 -0.96 13.44 -11.99
C GLU A 74 -0.66 13.49 -13.50
N ASP A 75 -0.28 14.63 -14.04
CA ASP A 75 0.07 14.82 -15.46
C ASP A 75 1.48 14.37 -15.81
N SER A 76 2.30 14.02 -14.82
CA SER A 76 3.67 13.57 -15.06
C SER A 76 3.71 12.12 -15.55
N LYS A 77 4.57 11.85 -16.56
CA LYS A 77 4.66 10.53 -17.18
C LYS A 77 5.41 9.53 -16.31
N LEU A 78 5.01 8.26 -16.41
CA LEU A 78 5.74 7.14 -15.84
C LEU A 78 7.21 7.17 -16.26
N PHE A 79 8.13 6.89 -15.33
CA PHE A 79 9.60 7.00 -15.44
C PHE A 79 10.15 8.42 -15.64
N HIS A 80 9.33 9.42 -15.89
CA HIS A 80 9.71 10.82 -16.06
C HIS A 80 9.10 11.74 -14.99
N ARG A 81 8.96 11.24 -13.79
CA ARG A 81 8.44 11.99 -12.62
C ARG A 81 9.45 13.07 -12.19
N PRO A 82 8.96 14.26 -11.79
CA PRO A 82 9.83 15.35 -11.31
C PRO A 82 10.57 14.97 -10.02
N ASP A 83 11.66 15.67 -9.74
CA ASP A 83 12.47 15.40 -8.53
C ASP A 83 11.72 15.71 -7.23
N SER A 84 10.74 16.63 -7.25
CA SER A 84 9.84 16.87 -6.12
C SER A 84 9.05 15.63 -5.75
N TYR A 85 8.51 14.90 -6.74
CA TYR A 85 7.85 13.62 -6.51
C TYR A 85 8.80 12.56 -5.91
N LYS A 86 10.02 12.47 -6.44
CA LYS A 86 11.02 11.52 -5.93
C LYS A 86 11.40 11.82 -4.48
N ARG A 87 11.57 13.11 -4.14
CA ARG A 87 11.85 13.54 -2.75
C ARG A 87 10.71 13.23 -1.80
N MET A 88 9.47 13.57 -2.18
CA MET A 88 8.28 13.22 -1.41
C MET A 88 8.19 11.71 -1.16
N LYS A 89 8.35 10.92 -2.21
CA LYS A 89 8.31 9.46 -2.15
C LYS A 89 9.40 8.88 -1.22
N SER A 90 10.62 9.40 -1.30
CA SER A 90 11.74 9.01 -0.44
C SER A 90 11.49 9.38 1.03
N GLU A 91 10.91 10.54 1.28
CA GLU A 91 10.61 11.00 2.63
C GLU A 91 9.52 10.15 3.30
N VAL A 92 8.41 9.87 2.60
CA VAL A 92 7.35 8.98 3.11
C VAL A 92 7.90 7.56 3.35
N GLN A 93 8.74 7.04 2.44
CA GLN A 93 9.40 5.75 2.59
C GLN A 93 10.28 5.72 3.85
N ARG A 94 11.10 6.76 4.08
CA ARG A 94 11.94 6.88 5.26
C ARG A 94 11.11 6.87 6.55
N GLN A 95 10.01 7.63 6.60
CA GLN A 95 9.10 7.65 7.75
C GLN A 95 8.49 6.25 8.00
N CYS A 96 8.05 5.55 6.97
CA CYS A 96 7.53 4.19 7.09
C CYS A 96 8.56 3.23 7.70
N ILE A 97 9.82 3.27 7.23
CA ILE A 97 10.89 2.42 7.75
C ILE A 97 11.21 2.78 9.20
N THR A 98 11.34 4.08 9.53
CA THR A 98 11.58 4.54 10.90
C THR A 98 10.49 4.08 11.86
N LEU A 99 9.23 4.15 11.44
CA LEU A 99 8.13 3.69 12.27
C LEU A 99 8.12 2.16 12.40
N ALA A 100 8.49 1.41 11.35
CA ALA A 100 8.62 -0.04 11.40
C ALA A 100 9.75 -0.51 12.35
N GLU A 101 10.81 0.28 12.52
CA GLU A 101 11.91 -0.03 13.45
C GLU A 101 11.48 -0.07 14.92
N THR A 102 10.35 0.54 15.27
CA THR A 102 9.79 0.45 16.64
C THR A 102 9.32 -0.98 16.99
N VAL A 103 9.01 -1.80 15.97
CA VAL A 103 8.53 -3.18 16.13
C VAL A 103 9.45 -4.24 15.50
N ILE A 104 10.42 -3.81 14.69
CA ILE A 104 11.50 -4.64 14.13
C ILE A 104 12.81 -3.85 14.31
N PRO A 105 13.45 -3.99 15.47
CA PRO A 105 14.69 -3.25 15.76
C PRO A 105 15.79 -3.50 14.72
N ASN A 106 16.51 -2.45 14.34
CA ASN A 106 17.58 -2.47 13.34
C ASN A 106 17.15 -2.89 11.92
N LEU A 107 15.88 -2.71 11.56
CA LEU A 107 15.36 -3.09 10.24
C LEU A 107 16.20 -2.47 9.11
N SER A 108 16.54 -1.18 9.19
CA SER A 108 17.34 -0.49 8.16
C SER A 108 18.70 -1.17 7.90
N ALA A 109 19.32 -1.74 8.93
CA ALA A 109 20.60 -2.45 8.78
C ALA A 109 20.48 -3.82 8.09
N MET A 110 19.26 -4.37 8.02
CA MET A 110 18.96 -5.64 7.36
C MET A 110 18.62 -5.45 5.88
N VAL A 111 18.22 -4.23 5.46
CA VAL A 111 17.75 -3.93 4.11
C VAL A 111 18.90 -3.96 3.11
N VAL A 112 18.70 -4.72 2.02
CA VAL A 112 19.60 -4.79 0.86
C VAL A 112 19.09 -3.87 -0.24
N ASN A 113 17.80 -3.96 -0.56
CA ASN A 113 17.14 -3.15 -1.58
C ASN A 113 15.79 -2.65 -1.07
N THR A 114 15.34 -1.50 -1.62
CA THR A 114 14.03 -0.93 -1.29
C THR A 114 13.37 -0.32 -2.50
N TRP A 115 12.07 -0.53 -2.61
CA TRP A 115 11.19 0.09 -3.60
C TRP A 115 9.96 0.62 -2.91
N SER A 116 9.25 1.54 -3.55
CA SER A 116 7.96 1.99 -3.04
C SER A 116 6.97 2.27 -4.15
N SER A 117 5.69 2.16 -3.84
CA SER A 117 4.56 2.43 -4.72
C SER A 117 3.67 3.50 -4.10
N THR A 118 3.12 4.38 -4.94
CA THR A 118 2.17 5.43 -4.54
C THR A 118 0.83 5.20 -5.23
N PRO A 119 -0.23 5.95 -4.92
CA PRO A 119 -1.46 5.92 -5.71
C PRO A 119 -1.24 6.14 -7.21
N LEU A 120 -0.28 6.98 -7.62
CA LEU A 120 0.08 7.13 -9.03
C LEU A 120 0.64 5.84 -9.65
N THR A 121 1.39 5.05 -8.90
CA THR A 121 1.88 3.75 -9.36
C THR A 121 0.70 2.80 -9.63
N TYR A 122 -0.25 2.73 -8.71
CA TYR A 122 -1.46 1.91 -8.89
C TYR A 122 -2.30 2.37 -10.08
N ARG A 123 -2.48 3.69 -10.26
CA ARG A 123 -3.17 4.24 -11.41
C ARG A 123 -2.50 3.83 -12.72
N ASP A 124 -1.19 4.01 -12.80
CA ASP A 124 -0.45 3.82 -14.05
C ASP A 124 -0.32 2.34 -14.46
N TYR A 125 -0.23 1.42 -13.50
CA TYR A 125 -0.07 -0.01 -13.78
C TYR A 125 -1.39 -0.78 -13.78
N ASN A 126 -2.32 -0.44 -12.88
CA ASN A 126 -3.57 -1.16 -12.72
C ASN A 126 -4.76 -0.45 -13.37
N LEU A 127 -4.56 0.77 -13.89
CA LEU A 127 -5.60 1.62 -14.49
C LEU A 127 -6.77 1.90 -13.52
N THR A 128 -6.50 1.89 -12.22
CA THR A 128 -7.52 2.18 -11.22
C THR A 128 -7.71 3.67 -11.03
N PRO A 129 -8.96 4.19 -11.02
CA PRO A 129 -9.21 5.60 -10.77
C PRO A 129 -8.55 6.05 -9.46
N GLU A 130 -7.84 7.20 -9.50
CA GLU A 130 -7.13 7.79 -8.37
C GLU A 130 -6.23 6.80 -7.60
N GLY A 131 -5.71 5.78 -8.30
CA GLY A 131 -4.85 4.77 -7.69
C GLY A 131 -5.52 3.97 -6.57
N SER A 132 -6.82 3.70 -6.71
CA SER A 132 -7.55 2.88 -5.74
C SER A 132 -6.90 1.50 -5.59
N ALA A 133 -6.60 1.11 -4.34
CA ALA A 133 -5.99 -0.17 -4.04
C ALA A 133 -7.01 -1.31 -3.89
N PHE A 134 -8.28 -0.99 -3.59
CA PHE A 134 -9.31 -1.97 -3.20
C PHE A 134 -10.57 -1.96 -4.09
N GLY A 135 -10.52 -1.34 -5.27
CA GLY A 135 -11.68 -1.24 -6.15
C GLY A 135 -12.71 -0.20 -5.69
N PHE A 136 -13.99 -0.39 -6.05
CA PHE A 136 -15.05 0.54 -5.69
C PHE A 136 -15.33 0.54 -4.19
N ARG A 137 -15.41 1.74 -3.60
CA ARG A 137 -15.81 1.91 -2.20
C ARG A 137 -17.21 1.33 -1.99
N LYS A 138 -17.33 0.46 -1.00
CA LYS A 138 -18.62 -0.09 -0.56
C LYS A 138 -19.22 0.83 0.50
N ASP A 139 -20.48 1.18 0.31
CA ASP A 139 -21.24 1.98 1.27
C ASP A 139 -22.07 1.05 2.16
N TYR A 140 -21.72 0.94 3.43
CA TYR A 140 -22.44 0.09 4.38
C TYR A 140 -23.86 0.59 4.67
N ALA A 141 -24.13 1.89 4.49
CA ALA A 141 -25.45 2.48 4.67
C ALA A 141 -26.38 2.15 3.48
N ASN A 142 -25.82 1.98 2.28
CA ASN A 142 -26.54 1.67 1.05
C ASN A 142 -25.83 0.55 0.26
N PRO A 143 -25.71 -0.66 0.81
CA PRO A 143 -24.90 -1.72 0.21
C PRO A 143 -25.33 -2.10 -1.20
N MET A 144 -26.64 -2.10 -1.47
CA MET A 144 -27.18 -2.46 -2.79
C MET A 144 -26.78 -1.49 -3.90
N MET A 145 -26.48 -0.23 -3.58
CA MET A 145 -26.05 0.78 -4.55
C MET A 145 -24.57 0.65 -4.93
N THR A 146 -23.79 -0.07 -4.14
CA THR A 146 -22.34 -0.19 -4.31
C THR A 146 -21.86 -1.60 -4.61
N ILE A 147 -22.78 -2.59 -4.60
CA ILE A 147 -22.51 -3.96 -5.05
C ILE A 147 -22.71 -4.04 -6.57
N VAL A 148 -21.66 -4.45 -7.27
CA VAL A 148 -21.70 -4.67 -8.72
C VAL A 148 -21.88 -6.16 -8.97
N SER A 149 -22.93 -6.52 -9.73
CA SER A 149 -23.19 -7.92 -10.08
C SER A 149 -22.10 -8.48 -11.01
N PRO A 150 -21.65 -9.71 -10.82
CA PRO A 150 -20.79 -10.38 -11.79
C PRO A 150 -21.50 -10.69 -13.12
N LYS A 151 -22.85 -10.77 -13.13
CA LYS A 151 -23.62 -11.00 -14.35
C LYS A 151 -23.79 -9.69 -15.12
N THR A 152 -23.48 -9.70 -16.41
CA THR A 152 -23.75 -8.58 -17.31
C THR A 152 -25.10 -8.73 -18.03
N GLN A 153 -25.53 -7.71 -18.75
CA GLN A 153 -26.71 -7.76 -19.62
C GLN A 153 -26.47 -8.57 -20.91
N ILE A 154 -25.20 -8.88 -21.21
CA ILE A 154 -24.82 -9.65 -22.40
C ILE A 154 -24.83 -11.15 -22.01
N PRO A 155 -25.56 -12.01 -22.73
CA PRO A 155 -25.58 -13.44 -22.45
C PRO A 155 -24.17 -14.06 -22.48
N ASN A 156 -23.87 -14.91 -21.49
CA ASN A 156 -22.57 -15.61 -21.35
C ASN A 156 -21.36 -14.70 -21.10
N LEU A 157 -21.54 -13.41 -20.81
CA LEU A 157 -20.47 -12.50 -20.40
C LEU A 157 -20.59 -12.20 -18.90
N PHE A 158 -19.51 -12.50 -18.18
CA PHE A 158 -19.40 -12.26 -16.74
C PHE A 158 -18.22 -11.35 -16.43
N MET A 159 -18.36 -10.56 -15.38
CA MET A 159 -17.27 -9.75 -14.81
C MET A 159 -16.64 -10.50 -13.65
N THR A 160 -15.34 -10.28 -13.43
CA THR A 160 -14.60 -10.76 -12.25
C THR A 160 -13.70 -9.66 -11.71
N GLY A 161 -13.34 -9.75 -10.44
CA GLY A 161 -12.40 -8.83 -9.80
C GLY A 161 -12.92 -8.23 -8.50
N GLN A 162 -12.03 -7.60 -7.76
CA GLN A 162 -12.30 -7.07 -6.42
C GLN A 162 -13.29 -5.89 -6.38
N SER A 163 -13.59 -5.27 -7.50
CA SER A 163 -14.57 -4.16 -7.57
C SER A 163 -16.03 -4.61 -7.52
N LEU A 164 -16.32 -5.89 -7.64
CA LEU A 164 -17.68 -6.41 -7.78
C LEU A 164 -18.42 -6.47 -6.44
N MET A 165 -18.45 -7.63 -5.80
CA MET A 165 -19.23 -7.84 -4.58
C MET A 165 -18.48 -7.46 -3.31
N LEU A 166 -17.29 -8.01 -3.13
CA LEU A 166 -16.47 -7.83 -1.92
C LEU A 166 -15.01 -7.58 -2.29
N HIS A 167 -14.31 -6.83 -1.42
CA HIS A 167 -12.87 -6.62 -1.52
C HIS A 167 -12.11 -7.76 -0.82
N GLY A 168 -10.95 -8.11 -1.36
CA GLY A 168 -10.03 -9.02 -0.68
C GLY A 168 -10.43 -10.49 -0.69
N LEU A 169 -11.34 -10.89 -1.57
CA LEU A 169 -11.75 -12.27 -1.82
C LEU A 169 -11.29 -12.72 -3.20
#